data_94196e790b1b19d767e9338145a305a1
#
_entry.id   94196e790b1b19d767e9338145a305a1
#
_cell.length_a   1.000
_cell.length_b   1.000
_cell.length_c   1.000
_cell.angle_alpha   90.00
_cell.angle_beta   90.00
_cell.angle_gamma   90.00
#
_symmetry.space_group_name_H-M   'P 1'
#
loop_
_entity.id
_entity.type
_entity.pdbx_description
1 polymer ?
#
loop_
_entity_poly.entity_id
_entity_poly.type
_entity_poly.pdbx_seq_one_letter_code
_entity_poly.pdbx_strand_id
1 'polypeptide(L)' 'MKEVIAKRLLELRGNIPREEAASAIRVSVSALQMYENAQRIPRDEIKVRIAEYYHKSVQEIFFDHKEHDSCYLSNKR' A
#
# COMPACT_ATOMS: atom_id res chain seq x y z
N MET A 1 -4.65 9.92 5.16
CA MET A 1 -3.65 8.99 4.60
C MET A 1 -4.25 7.70 4.09
N LYS A 2 -5.32 7.21 4.70
CA LYS A 2 -5.98 5.99 4.22
C LYS A 2 -6.43 6.11 2.76
N GLU A 3 -6.92 7.27 2.39
CA GLU A 3 -7.42 7.49 1.03
C GLU A 3 -6.30 7.44 0.00
N VAL A 4 -5.14 7.99 0.34
CA VAL A 4 -4.00 7.96 -0.56
C VAL A 4 -3.51 6.54 -0.73
N ILE A 5 -3.42 5.79 0.35
CA ILE A 5 -3.00 4.40 0.31
C ILE A 5 -3.98 3.59 -0.56
N ALA A 6 -5.28 3.78 -0.34
CA ALA A 6 -6.30 3.07 -1.10
C ALA A 6 -6.15 3.32 -2.59
N LYS A 7 -5.95 4.57 -2.96
CA LYS A 7 -5.79 4.93 -4.37
C LYS A 7 -4.56 4.27 -4.98
N ARG A 8 -3.44 4.30 -4.23
CA ARG A 8 -2.21 3.67 -4.72
C ARG A 8 -2.38 2.18 -4.91
N LEU A 9 -3.06 1.52 -3.96
CA LEU A 9 -3.29 0.08 -4.06
C LEU A 9 -4.15 -0.27 -5.27
N LEU A 10 -5.19 0.51 -5.52
CA LEU A 10 -6.02 0.28 -6.69
C LEU A 10 -5.25 0.44 -7.97
N GLU A 11 -4.39 1.46 -8.05
CA GLU A 11 -3.57 1.69 -9.24
C GLU A 11 -2.57 0.57 -9.45
N LEU A 12 -1.95 0.10 -8.38
CA LEU A 12 -0.98 -0.99 -8.48
C LEU A 12 -1.63 -2.29 -8.90
N ARG A 13 -2.82 -2.57 -8.37
CA ARG A 13 -3.51 -3.80 -8.74
C ARG A 13 -3.98 -3.77 -10.19
N GLY A 14 -4.40 -2.61 -10.67
CA GLY A 14 -4.81 -2.47 -12.07
C GLY A 14 -5.81 -3.52 -12.47
N ASN A 15 -5.46 -4.35 -13.46
CA ASN A 15 -6.35 -5.39 -13.97
C ASN A 15 -6.21 -6.73 -13.27
N ILE A 16 -5.36 -6.84 -12.28
CA ILE A 16 -5.20 -8.09 -11.53
C ILE A 16 -6.47 -8.36 -10.72
N PRO A 17 -7.07 -9.56 -10.85
CA PRO A 17 -8.25 -9.86 -10.03
C PRO A 17 -7.92 -9.76 -8.55
N ARG A 18 -8.88 -9.24 -7.78
CA ARG A 18 -8.68 -9.06 -6.35
C ARG A 18 -8.34 -10.38 -5.66
N GLU A 19 -8.99 -11.46 -6.06
CA GLU A 19 -8.73 -12.78 -5.48
C GLU A 19 -7.28 -13.22 -5.69
N GLU A 20 -6.75 -12.96 -6.86
CA GLU A 20 -5.37 -13.32 -7.16
C GLU A 20 -4.40 -12.52 -6.29
N ALA A 21 -4.61 -11.23 -6.21
CA ALA A 21 -3.73 -10.38 -5.40
C ALA A 21 -3.82 -10.75 -3.93
N ALA A 22 -5.03 -10.96 -3.43
CA ALA A 22 -5.22 -11.33 -2.02
C ALA A 22 -4.52 -12.64 -1.69
N SER A 23 -4.64 -13.61 -2.57
CA SER A 23 -3.99 -14.91 -2.38
C SER A 23 -2.47 -14.77 -2.33
N ALA A 24 -1.92 -13.99 -3.25
CA ALA A 24 -0.47 -13.79 -3.32
C ALA A 24 0.05 -13.04 -2.10
N ILE A 25 -0.69 -12.06 -1.63
CA ILE A 25 -0.32 -11.28 -0.45
C ILE A 25 -0.60 -12.05 0.84
N ARG A 26 -1.46 -13.07 0.75
CA ARG A 26 -1.86 -13.93 1.86
C ARG A 26 -2.74 -13.19 2.86
N VAL A 27 -3.73 -12.51 2.31
CA VAL A 27 -4.82 -11.90 3.10
C VAL A 27 -6.13 -12.34 2.50
N SER A 28 -7.22 -12.14 3.23
CA SER A 28 -8.54 -12.44 2.67
C SER A 28 -8.91 -11.39 1.63
N VAL A 29 -9.82 -11.76 0.73
CA VAL A 29 -10.34 -10.79 -0.24
C VAL A 29 -11.01 -9.63 0.48
N SER A 30 -11.74 -9.93 1.56
CA SER A 30 -12.39 -8.88 2.35
C SER A 30 -11.38 -7.90 2.94
N ALA A 31 -10.26 -8.40 3.45
CA ALA A 31 -9.23 -7.53 4.01
C ALA A 31 -8.64 -6.63 2.93
N LEU A 32 -8.31 -7.21 1.78
CA LEU A 32 -7.76 -6.43 0.67
C LEU A 32 -8.76 -5.36 0.24
N GLN A 33 -10.02 -5.73 0.16
CA GLN A 33 -11.06 -4.78 -0.21
C GLN A 33 -11.11 -3.60 0.77
N MET A 34 -11.00 -3.88 2.06
CA MET A 34 -11.00 -2.81 3.05
C MET A 34 -9.83 -1.87 2.89
N TYR A 35 -8.66 -2.42 2.58
CA TYR A 35 -7.48 -1.57 2.32
C TYR A 35 -7.70 -0.70 1.09
N GLU A 36 -8.29 -1.26 0.04
CA GLU A 36 -8.50 -0.53 -1.21
C GLU A 36 -9.65 0.46 -1.14
N ASN A 37 -10.52 0.32 -0.13
CA ASN A 37 -11.66 1.23 0.05
C ASN A 37 -11.42 2.26 1.14
N ALA A 38 -10.19 2.38 1.61
CA ALA A 38 -9.82 3.34 2.65
C ALA A 38 -10.53 3.10 3.98
N GLN A 39 -10.93 1.86 4.22
CA GLN A 39 -11.58 1.49 5.48
C GLN A 39 -10.59 1.04 6.53
N ARG A 40 -9.40 0.65 6.11
CA ARG A 40 -8.42 0.06 6.99
C ARG A 40 -7.02 0.26 6.46
N ILE A 41 -6.05 0.41 7.38
CA ILE A 41 -4.63 0.44 7.01
C ILE A 41 -4.04 -0.91 7.40
N PRO A 42 -3.30 -1.57 6.49
CA PRO A 42 -2.69 -2.86 6.81
C PRO A 42 -1.67 -2.73 7.94
N ARG A 43 -1.49 -3.80 8.70
CA ARG A 43 -0.42 -3.86 9.68
C ARG A 43 0.93 -3.91 8.97
N ASP A 44 1.99 -3.66 9.75
CA ASP A 44 3.32 -3.54 9.17
C ASP A 44 3.73 -4.78 8.37
N GLU A 45 3.48 -5.99 8.90
CA GLU A 45 3.86 -7.18 8.15
C GLU A 45 3.08 -7.35 6.86
N ILE A 46 1.83 -6.91 6.86
CA ILE A 46 1.03 -6.95 5.63
C ILE A 46 1.53 -5.92 4.64
N LYS A 47 1.92 -4.74 5.12
CA LYS A 47 2.50 -3.71 4.25
C LYS A 47 3.71 -4.24 3.51
N VAL A 48 4.57 -4.99 4.21
CA VAL A 48 5.76 -5.57 3.58
C VAL A 48 5.37 -6.55 2.49
N ARG A 49 4.39 -7.42 2.76
CA ARG A 49 3.96 -8.40 1.77
C ARG A 49 3.33 -7.74 0.55
N ILE A 50 2.57 -6.68 0.77
CA ILE A 50 1.97 -5.93 -0.34
C ILE A 50 3.07 -5.30 -1.19
N ALA A 51 4.04 -4.66 -0.54
CA ALA A 51 5.13 -4.01 -1.26
C ALA A 51 5.93 -5.02 -2.08
N GLU A 52 6.21 -6.17 -1.50
CA GLU A 52 6.94 -7.23 -2.22
C GLU A 52 6.15 -7.72 -3.43
N TYR A 53 4.85 -7.90 -3.27
CA TYR A 53 4.02 -8.38 -4.37
C TYR A 53 4.03 -7.41 -5.54
N TYR A 54 3.93 -6.11 -5.26
CA TYR A 54 3.88 -5.09 -6.32
C TYR A 54 5.25 -4.57 -6.73
N HIS A 55 6.33 -5.09 -6.12
CA HIS A 55 7.70 -4.67 -6.44
C HIS A 55 7.92 -3.18 -6.17
N LYS A 56 7.41 -2.72 -5.05
CA LYS A 56 7.58 -1.34 -4.60
C LYS A 56 8.08 -1.34 -3.18
N SER A 57 8.60 -0.20 -2.72
CA SER A 57 8.98 -0.09 -1.33
C SER A 57 7.75 0.23 -0.49
N VAL A 58 7.84 -0.10 0.79
CA VAL A 58 6.78 0.24 1.74
C VAL A 58 6.58 1.75 1.75
N GLN A 59 7.66 2.50 1.66
CA GLN A 59 7.57 3.95 1.68
C GLN A 59 6.81 4.50 0.49
N GLU A 60 7.02 3.93 -0.70
CA GLU A 60 6.33 4.38 -1.90
C GLU A 60 4.82 4.22 -1.82
N ILE A 61 4.37 3.18 -1.14
CA ILE A 61 2.95 2.87 -1.08
C ILE A 61 2.28 3.52 0.12
N PHE A 62 2.92 3.47 1.28
CA PHE A 62 2.24 3.75 2.54
C PHE A 62 2.61 5.07 3.20
N PHE A 63 3.56 5.81 2.65
CA PHE A 63 3.97 7.07 3.25
C PHE A 63 3.82 8.22 2.26
N ASP A 64 3.68 9.43 2.78
CA ASP A 64 3.47 10.60 1.96
C ASP A 64 4.81 11.21 1.58
N HIS A 65 5.20 10.99 0.34
CA HIS A 65 6.49 11.44 -0.16
C HIS A 65 6.61 12.94 -0.26
N LYS A 66 5.51 13.61 -0.52
CA LYS A 66 5.54 15.06 -0.69
C LYS A 66 6.03 15.76 0.57
N GLU A 67 5.54 15.31 1.69
CA GLU A 67 5.91 15.92 2.96
C GLU A 67 7.36 15.64 3.30
N HIS A 68 7.82 14.46 2.97
CA HIS A 68 9.21 14.11 3.22
C HIS A 68 10.15 14.93 2.37
N ASP A 69 9.77 15.18 1.15
CA ASP A 69 10.62 15.96 0.25
C ASP A 69 10.83 17.37 0.74
N SER A 70 9.87 17.92 1.40
CA SER A 70 9.97 19.30 1.85
C SER A 70 10.75 19.43 3.13
N CYS A 71 10.98 18.38 3.82
CA CYS A 71 11.70 18.43 5.07
C CYS A 71 13.18 18.43 4.85
N TYR A 72 13.26 17.91 5.08
CA TYR A 72 14.24 17.31 5.44
C TYR A 72 15.11 16.80 5.12
N LEU A 73 14.88 16.74 4.91
CA LEU A 73 15.35 16.08 4.69
C LEU A 73 16.05 15.79 5.01
N SER A 74 15.99 15.89 4.95
CA SER A 74 16.34 15.40 5.22
C SER A 74 16.74 15.03 5.75
N ASN A 75 16.76 15.18 5.71
CA ASN A 75 16.93 14.65 6.18
C ASN A 75 17.34 14.09 6.51
N LYS A 76 17.60 14.22 6.22
CA LYS A 76 17.81 13.63 6.32
C LYS A 76 18.36 13.08 6.71
N ARG A 77 18.62 13.21 6.49
CA ARG A 77 19.00 12.58 6.68
C ARG A 77 19.43 12.36 6.86
#